data_a493c96821cebe359e301a35cbea0655
#
_entry.id   a493c96821cebe359e301a35cbea0655
#
_cell.length_a   1.000
_cell.length_b   1.000
_cell.length_c   1.000
_cell.angle_alpha   90.00
_cell.angle_beta   90.00
_cell.angle_gamma   90.00
#
_symmetry.space_group_name_H-M   'P 1'
#
loop_
_entity.id
_entity.type
_entity.pdbx_description
1 polymer ?
#
loop_
_entity_poly.entity_id
_entity_poly.type
_entity_poly.pdbx_seq_one_letter_code
_entity_poly.pdbx_strand_id
1 'polypeptide(L)'
;MLAYSDVGPADAPVAMYFHGAPSSRLDLRVGGIDEQLAARGIRVVSPDRPGYGGSSPQPARAMSDWARDVGVLADHLGIDRFAVFGLSSGGPYAVAVAASLGHRVNGCGVIAGVTDMAWVPAWEDYDEAEVALMRTNSEDEAIAWCQHKFGFDGAGLLSGGTYELSDADLALFDDEAMATGFMATTMEALRQGVVGFAQDIWLQGRPWTFDPASIVAPCHVLHGEADTIVPVRHARHTAAVIPGASLVTLPGHGHLSIITEVPSLVQLLVTAT
;
A
#
# COMPACT_ATOMS: atom_id res chain seq x y z
N MET A 1 15.77 5.25 -10.05
CA MET A 1 14.84 4.90 -11.15
C MET A 1 13.64 4.22 -10.53
N LEU A 2 12.41 4.60 -10.94
CA LEU A 2 11.17 3.90 -10.55
C LEU A 2 10.66 3.08 -11.74
N ALA A 3 10.34 1.81 -11.50
CA ALA A 3 9.54 1.00 -12.40
C ALA A 3 8.05 1.22 -12.06
N TYR A 4 7.20 1.28 -13.06
CA TYR A 4 5.77 1.49 -12.87
C TYR A 4 4.95 0.74 -13.92
N SER A 5 3.70 0.48 -13.65
CA SER A 5 2.67 0.14 -14.64
C SER A 5 1.79 1.37 -14.88
N ASP A 6 1.28 1.52 -16.11
CA ASP A 6 0.45 2.63 -16.53
C ASP A 6 -0.64 2.06 -17.44
N VAL A 7 -1.87 2.07 -16.96
CA VAL A 7 -3.01 1.39 -17.61
C VAL A 7 -4.20 2.35 -17.67
N GLY A 8 -4.82 2.45 -18.82
CA GLY A 8 -6.01 3.28 -19.07
C GLY A 8 -5.78 4.35 -20.14
N PRO A 9 -6.84 5.11 -20.50
CA PRO A 9 -6.74 6.14 -21.52
C PRO A 9 -5.81 7.30 -21.10
N ALA A 10 -5.00 7.79 -22.00
CA ALA A 10 -3.97 8.80 -21.70
C ALA A 10 -4.55 10.11 -21.12
N ASP A 11 -5.74 10.52 -21.58
CA ASP A 11 -6.39 11.77 -21.18
C ASP A 11 -7.41 11.59 -20.04
N ALA A 12 -7.47 10.38 -19.44
CA ALA A 12 -8.39 10.07 -18.36
C ALA A 12 -7.92 10.69 -17.02
N PRO A 13 -8.85 10.90 -16.07
CA PRO A 13 -8.48 11.20 -14.68
C PRO A 13 -7.50 10.15 -14.14
N VAL A 14 -6.47 10.61 -13.44
CA VAL A 14 -5.36 9.75 -12.97
C VAL A 14 -5.54 9.39 -11.50
N ALA A 15 -5.33 8.11 -11.19
CA ALA A 15 -5.14 7.60 -9.84
C ALA A 15 -3.78 6.91 -9.72
N MET A 16 -3.01 7.25 -8.69
CA MET A 16 -1.73 6.60 -8.38
C MET A 16 -1.91 5.61 -7.25
N TYR A 17 -1.51 4.38 -7.49
CA TYR A 17 -1.63 3.27 -6.56
C TYR A 17 -0.32 2.95 -5.86
N PHE A 18 -0.37 2.71 -4.55
CA PHE A 18 0.77 2.27 -3.76
C PHE A 18 0.49 0.90 -3.15
N HIS A 19 1.28 -0.07 -3.56
CA HIS A 19 1.10 -1.49 -3.25
C HIS A 19 1.34 -1.82 -1.76
N GLY A 20 0.83 -2.98 -1.30
CA GLY A 20 1.10 -3.56 0.02
C GLY A 20 2.54 -4.08 0.17
N ALA A 21 2.80 -4.88 1.20
CA ALA A 21 4.10 -5.52 1.44
C ALA A 21 3.92 -6.97 1.94
N PRO A 22 4.54 -7.96 1.26
CA PRO A 22 5.27 -7.85 0.00
C PRO A 22 4.33 -7.84 -1.21
N SER A 23 4.39 -6.79 -2.02
CA SER A 23 3.66 -6.67 -3.27
C SER A 23 4.40 -5.76 -4.26
N SER A 24 3.86 -5.51 -5.46
CA SER A 24 4.52 -4.76 -6.52
C SER A 24 3.54 -3.90 -7.33
N ARG A 25 4.06 -3.19 -8.33
CA ARG A 25 3.27 -2.47 -9.35
C ARG A 25 2.25 -3.34 -10.07
N LEU A 26 2.35 -4.67 -9.96
CA LEU A 26 1.43 -5.63 -10.59
C LEU A 26 0.20 -5.95 -9.73
N ASP A 27 0.12 -5.42 -8.53
CA ASP A 27 -0.91 -5.73 -7.53
C ASP A 27 -2.34 -5.56 -8.08
N LEU A 28 -2.61 -4.49 -8.82
CA LEU A 28 -3.93 -4.24 -9.40
C LEU A 28 -4.27 -5.14 -10.59
N ARG A 29 -3.36 -5.97 -11.07
CA ARG A 29 -3.67 -7.03 -12.04
C ARG A 29 -4.40 -8.21 -11.41
N VAL A 30 -4.30 -8.34 -10.08
CA VAL A 30 -5.09 -9.31 -9.32
C VAL A 30 -6.56 -9.02 -9.55
N GLY A 31 -7.29 -10.00 -10.06
CA GLY A 31 -8.70 -9.84 -10.42
C GLY A 31 -8.99 -8.85 -11.56
N GLY A 32 -7.97 -8.42 -12.33
CA GLY A 32 -8.12 -7.49 -13.46
C GLY A 32 -8.61 -6.10 -13.02
N ILE A 33 -8.24 -5.64 -11.84
CA ILE A 33 -8.70 -4.36 -11.27
C ILE A 33 -8.23 -3.17 -12.10
N ASP A 34 -6.99 -3.19 -12.59
CA ASP A 34 -6.45 -2.16 -13.49
C ASP A 34 -7.25 -2.05 -14.80
N GLU A 35 -7.64 -3.18 -15.38
CA GLU A 35 -8.49 -3.23 -16.58
C GLU A 35 -9.92 -2.73 -16.28
N GLN A 36 -10.48 -3.08 -15.13
CA GLN A 36 -11.79 -2.59 -14.70
C GLN A 36 -11.78 -1.06 -14.50
N LEU A 37 -10.71 -0.49 -13.93
CA LEU A 37 -10.54 0.95 -13.79
C LEU A 37 -10.38 1.63 -15.15
N ALA A 38 -9.57 1.05 -16.04
CA ALA A 38 -9.42 1.54 -17.42
C ALA A 38 -10.76 1.56 -18.17
N ALA A 39 -11.58 0.50 -18.04
CA ALA A 39 -12.91 0.43 -18.62
C ALA A 39 -13.89 1.48 -18.08
N ARG A 40 -13.64 1.99 -16.87
CA ARG A 40 -14.36 3.12 -16.26
C ARG A 40 -13.81 4.49 -16.68
N GLY A 41 -12.85 4.53 -17.59
CA GLY A 41 -12.21 5.77 -18.04
C GLY A 41 -11.28 6.38 -16.99
N ILE A 42 -10.59 5.55 -16.21
CA ILE A 42 -9.59 5.97 -15.21
C ILE A 42 -8.22 5.46 -15.64
N ARG A 43 -7.21 6.34 -15.63
CA ARG A 43 -5.81 5.96 -15.85
C ARG A 43 -5.17 5.67 -14.50
N VAL A 44 -4.60 4.48 -14.34
CA VAL A 44 -3.94 4.06 -13.11
C VAL A 44 -2.43 3.96 -13.33
N VAL A 45 -1.68 4.65 -12.50
CA VAL A 45 -0.21 4.56 -12.45
C VAL A 45 0.19 3.91 -11.14
N SER A 46 0.87 2.77 -11.22
CA SER A 46 1.28 1.97 -10.05
C SER A 46 2.80 1.82 -10.05
N PRO A 47 3.56 2.64 -9.30
CA PRO A 47 5.00 2.47 -9.18
C PRO A 47 5.38 1.39 -8.15
N ASP A 48 6.46 0.65 -8.42
CA ASP A 48 7.16 -0.12 -7.39
C ASP A 48 7.85 0.84 -6.42
N ARG A 49 7.66 0.66 -5.11
CA ARG A 49 8.46 1.41 -4.12
C ARG A 49 9.94 1.03 -4.21
N PRO A 50 10.86 1.89 -3.71
CA PRO A 50 12.30 1.61 -3.76
C PRO A 50 12.66 0.24 -3.18
N GLY A 51 13.46 -0.53 -3.94
CA GLY A 51 13.89 -1.87 -3.56
C GLY A 51 12.94 -3.01 -3.92
N TYR A 52 11.72 -2.68 -4.41
CA TYR A 52 10.78 -3.66 -4.95
C TYR A 52 10.86 -3.75 -6.46
N GLY A 53 10.49 -4.90 -6.99
CA GLY A 53 10.31 -5.14 -8.41
C GLY A 53 11.45 -4.62 -9.27
N GLY A 54 11.14 -3.66 -10.14
CA GLY A 54 12.12 -3.02 -11.03
C GLY A 54 12.68 -1.70 -10.52
N SER A 55 12.25 -1.20 -9.34
CA SER A 55 12.70 0.07 -8.79
C SER A 55 14.05 -0.04 -8.08
N SER A 56 14.93 0.96 -8.31
CA SER A 56 16.23 1.00 -7.62
C SER A 56 16.06 1.11 -6.09
N PRO A 57 16.88 0.42 -5.29
CA PRO A 57 16.92 0.64 -3.85
C PRO A 57 17.26 2.09 -3.50
N GLN A 58 16.73 2.57 -2.38
CA GLN A 58 17.00 3.90 -1.83
C GLN A 58 17.27 3.75 -0.33
N PRO A 59 18.54 3.56 0.06
CA PRO A 59 18.93 3.46 1.47
C PRO A 59 18.64 4.75 2.24
N ALA A 60 18.40 4.62 3.54
CA ALA A 60 18.20 5.73 4.47
C ALA A 60 17.05 6.68 4.09
N ARG A 61 16.03 6.19 3.35
CA ARG A 61 14.84 6.96 3.04
C ARG A 61 13.91 7.09 4.24
N ALA A 62 13.17 8.17 4.29
CA ALA A 62 11.99 8.29 5.13
C ALA A 62 10.73 7.94 4.30
N MET A 63 9.62 7.62 4.98
CA MET A 63 8.34 7.39 4.30
C MET A 63 7.87 8.64 3.53
N SER A 64 8.13 9.84 4.08
CA SER A 64 7.82 11.12 3.44
C SER A 64 8.60 11.40 2.14
N ASP A 65 9.77 10.77 1.92
CA ASP A 65 10.53 10.93 0.67
C ASP A 65 9.78 10.41 -0.55
N TRP A 66 8.85 9.45 -0.33
CA TRP A 66 8.00 8.90 -1.38
C TRP A 66 7.19 9.98 -2.11
N ALA A 67 6.76 11.02 -1.41
CA ALA A 67 6.02 12.12 -2.03
C ALA A 67 6.85 12.84 -3.10
N ARG A 68 8.17 13.02 -2.86
CA ARG A 68 9.07 13.60 -3.87
C ARG A 68 9.19 12.69 -5.09
N ASP A 69 9.35 11.38 -4.87
CA ASP A 69 9.52 10.43 -5.96
C ASP A 69 8.25 10.32 -6.81
N VAL A 70 7.07 10.34 -6.18
CA VAL A 70 5.76 10.41 -6.85
C VAL A 70 5.60 11.72 -7.64
N GLY A 71 6.03 12.85 -7.07
CA GLY A 71 6.02 14.14 -7.77
C GLY A 71 6.86 14.13 -9.04
N VAL A 72 8.08 13.57 -8.97
CA VAL A 72 8.97 13.41 -10.13
C VAL A 72 8.37 12.48 -11.18
N LEU A 73 7.74 11.39 -10.77
CA LEU A 73 7.05 10.47 -11.69
C LEU A 73 5.87 11.17 -12.38
N ALA A 74 5.07 11.92 -11.63
CA ALA A 74 3.95 12.68 -12.18
C ALA A 74 4.42 13.71 -13.21
N ASP A 75 5.50 14.44 -12.91
CA ASP A 75 6.10 15.41 -13.85
C ASP A 75 6.62 14.74 -15.13
N HIS A 76 7.27 13.58 -14.98
CA HIS A 76 7.74 12.79 -16.12
C HIS A 76 6.61 12.34 -17.04
N LEU A 77 5.44 12.02 -16.46
CA LEU A 77 4.25 11.57 -17.19
C LEU A 77 3.35 12.72 -17.67
N GLY A 78 3.70 13.98 -17.34
CA GLY A 78 2.87 15.14 -17.67
C GLY A 78 1.55 15.19 -16.88
N ILE A 79 1.51 14.59 -15.70
CA ILE A 79 0.33 14.53 -14.83
C ILE A 79 0.41 15.70 -13.85
N ASP A 80 -0.51 16.65 -13.96
CA ASP A 80 -0.59 17.80 -13.05
C ASP A 80 -1.29 17.45 -11.74
N ARG A 81 -2.48 16.84 -11.83
CA ARG A 81 -3.31 16.45 -10.67
C ARG A 81 -3.73 15.00 -10.74
N PHE A 82 -3.81 14.35 -9.59
CA PHE A 82 -4.12 12.93 -9.49
C PHE A 82 -4.76 12.59 -8.14
N ALA A 83 -5.51 11.50 -8.08
CA ALA A 83 -5.87 10.87 -6.82
C ALA A 83 -4.74 9.91 -6.38
N VAL A 84 -4.64 9.64 -5.08
CA VAL A 84 -3.73 8.63 -4.54
C VAL A 84 -4.49 7.60 -3.73
N PHE A 85 -4.08 6.35 -3.79
CA PHE A 85 -4.62 5.31 -2.91
C PHE A 85 -3.59 4.23 -2.63
N GLY A 86 -3.70 3.60 -1.47
CA GLY A 86 -2.77 2.57 -1.05
C GLY A 86 -3.45 1.47 -0.26
N LEU A 87 -2.97 0.25 -0.46
CA LEU A 87 -3.43 -0.96 0.22
C LEU A 87 -2.43 -1.36 1.30
N SER A 88 -2.92 -1.76 2.50
CA SER A 88 -2.05 -2.30 3.56
C SER A 88 -0.90 -1.34 3.90
N SER A 89 0.34 -1.80 3.84
CA SER A 89 1.55 -0.96 3.99
C SER A 89 1.63 0.19 2.97
N GLY A 90 0.87 0.17 1.89
CA GLY A 90 0.76 1.28 0.92
C GLY A 90 -0.09 2.44 1.41
N GLY A 91 -0.99 2.20 2.38
CA GLY A 91 -1.87 3.23 2.95
C GLY A 91 -1.13 4.43 3.52
N PRO A 92 -0.17 4.25 4.43
CA PRO A 92 0.66 5.35 4.97
C PRO A 92 1.38 6.17 3.89
N TYR A 93 1.79 5.53 2.79
CA TYR A 93 2.42 6.22 1.66
C TYR A 93 1.41 7.09 0.89
N ALA A 94 0.15 6.66 0.76
CA ALA A 94 -0.90 7.50 0.19
C ALA A 94 -1.16 8.73 1.07
N VAL A 95 -1.21 8.56 2.39
CA VAL A 95 -1.34 9.66 3.36
C VAL A 95 -0.14 10.60 3.26
N ALA A 96 1.10 10.07 3.19
CA ALA A 96 2.31 10.89 3.06
C ALA A 96 2.30 11.76 1.79
N VAL A 97 1.89 11.19 0.65
CA VAL A 97 1.78 11.93 -0.62
C VAL A 97 0.69 12.99 -0.54
N ALA A 98 -0.49 12.66 0.00
CA ALA A 98 -1.59 13.60 0.14
C ALA A 98 -1.23 14.77 1.07
N ALA A 99 -0.50 14.51 2.16
CA ALA A 99 -0.02 15.55 3.08
C ALA A 99 1.05 16.45 2.43
N SER A 100 1.94 15.89 1.61
CA SER A 100 3.09 16.61 1.06
C SER A 100 2.80 17.31 -0.28
N LEU A 101 1.95 16.73 -1.12
CA LEU A 101 1.59 17.23 -2.47
C LEU A 101 0.12 17.67 -2.55
N GLY A 102 -0.45 18.17 -1.45
CA GLY A 102 -1.88 18.45 -1.32
C GLY A 102 -2.47 19.29 -2.46
N HIS A 103 -1.72 20.22 -3.06
CA HIS A 103 -2.16 21.04 -4.19
C HIS A 103 -2.33 20.22 -5.50
N ARG A 104 -1.72 19.05 -5.58
CA ARG A 104 -1.80 18.12 -6.74
C ARG A 104 -2.73 16.94 -6.49
N VAL A 105 -3.11 16.67 -5.23
CA VAL A 105 -3.91 15.51 -4.85
C VAL A 105 -5.39 15.84 -4.83
N ASN A 106 -6.18 15.15 -5.66
CA ASN A 106 -7.64 15.33 -5.75
C ASN A 106 -8.41 14.54 -4.70
N GLY A 107 -7.90 13.38 -4.31
CA GLY A 107 -8.50 12.48 -3.32
C GLY A 107 -7.46 11.51 -2.78
N CYS A 108 -7.66 11.05 -1.56
CA CYS A 108 -6.79 10.10 -0.88
C CYS A 108 -7.60 8.87 -0.43
N GLY A 109 -7.15 7.68 -0.80
CA GLY A 109 -7.75 6.41 -0.38
C GLY A 109 -6.78 5.59 0.47
N VAL A 110 -7.23 5.12 1.63
CA VAL A 110 -6.49 4.19 2.48
C VAL A 110 -7.33 2.91 2.59
N ILE A 111 -6.79 1.79 2.10
CA ILE A 111 -7.50 0.51 2.03
C ILE A 111 -6.78 -0.49 2.92
N ALA A 112 -7.46 -1.03 3.93
CA ALA A 112 -6.87 -1.99 4.89
C ALA A 112 -5.49 -1.53 5.40
N GLY A 113 -5.32 -0.21 5.57
CA GLY A 113 -4.03 0.44 5.77
C GLY A 113 -3.53 0.36 7.20
N VAL A 114 -2.21 0.21 7.34
CA VAL A 114 -1.52 0.36 8.62
C VAL A 114 -1.58 1.82 9.07
N THR A 115 -1.81 2.06 10.35
CA THR A 115 -1.82 3.41 10.92
C THR A 115 -0.45 3.85 11.43
N ASP A 116 -0.35 5.10 11.93
CA ASP A 116 0.85 5.61 12.59
C ASP A 116 1.20 4.79 13.84
N MET A 117 2.39 4.21 13.86
CA MET A 117 2.90 3.42 14.98
C MET A 117 3.33 4.27 16.19
N ALA A 118 3.23 5.61 16.11
CA ALA A 118 3.23 6.47 17.30
C ALA A 118 2.00 6.21 18.19
N TRP A 119 0.92 5.70 17.62
CA TRP A 119 -0.24 5.26 18.36
C TRP A 119 0.03 3.90 19.01
N VAL A 120 0.36 3.93 20.30
CA VAL A 120 0.83 2.77 21.06
C VAL A 120 -0.07 1.53 20.94
N PRO A 121 -1.43 1.63 20.94
CA PRO A 121 -2.28 0.44 20.81
C PRO A 121 -2.09 -0.35 19.51
N ALA A 122 -1.56 0.24 18.44
CA ALA A 122 -1.28 -0.47 17.18
C ALA A 122 -0.24 -1.60 17.37
N TRP A 123 0.68 -1.48 18.33
CA TRP A 123 1.70 -2.50 18.59
C TRP A 123 1.14 -3.82 19.12
N GLU A 124 -0.06 -3.80 19.69
CA GLU A 124 -0.73 -4.99 20.22
C GLU A 124 -1.24 -5.94 19.12
N ASP A 125 -1.25 -5.47 17.85
CA ASP A 125 -1.73 -6.21 16.70
C ASP A 125 -0.65 -7.07 16.03
N TYR A 126 0.61 -6.92 16.43
CA TYR A 126 1.75 -7.59 15.83
C TYR A 126 2.34 -8.65 16.76
N ASP A 127 2.79 -9.76 16.19
CA ASP A 127 3.48 -10.79 16.94
C ASP A 127 4.91 -10.34 17.36
N GLU A 128 5.55 -11.12 18.25
CA GLU A 128 6.88 -10.80 18.77
C GLU A 128 7.94 -10.67 17.67
N ALA A 129 7.83 -11.46 16.61
CA ALA A 129 8.81 -11.45 15.51
C ALA A 129 8.65 -10.20 14.63
N GLU A 130 7.42 -9.79 14.34
CA GLU A 130 7.11 -8.56 13.63
C GLU A 130 7.54 -7.33 14.44
N VAL A 131 7.22 -7.30 15.73
CA VAL A 131 7.66 -6.24 16.64
C VAL A 131 9.19 -6.18 16.70
N ALA A 132 9.88 -7.34 16.76
CA ALA A 132 11.34 -7.38 16.78
C ALA A 132 11.93 -6.79 15.49
N LEU A 133 11.38 -7.10 14.32
CA LEU A 133 11.78 -6.54 13.04
C LEU A 133 11.55 -5.03 12.98
N MET A 134 10.35 -4.58 13.30
CA MET A 134 9.97 -3.16 13.28
C MET A 134 10.79 -2.31 14.28
N ARG A 135 11.29 -2.90 15.37
CA ARG A 135 12.07 -2.22 16.41
C ARG A 135 13.57 -2.37 16.28
N THR A 136 14.10 -2.97 15.21
CA THR A 136 15.56 -2.96 14.96
C THR A 136 16.09 -1.52 14.97
N ASN A 137 17.35 -1.35 15.41
CA ASN A 137 17.93 -0.01 15.60
C ASN A 137 18.29 0.68 14.27
N SER A 138 18.46 -0.11 13.20
CA SER A 138 18.82 0.39 11.88
C SER A 138 18.14 -0.41 10.77
N GLU A 139 18.11 0.19 9.60
CA GLU A 139 17.68 -0.45 8.36
C GLU A 139 18.54 -1.69 8.03
N ASP A 140 19.85 -1.61 8.24
CA ASP A 140 20.76 -2.74 7.99
C ASP A 140 20.46 -3.93 8.90
N GLU A 141 20.12 -3.68 10.18
CA GLU A 141 19.68 -4.74 11.09
C GLU A 141 18.37 -5.37 10.65
N ALA A 142 17.42 -4.57 10.16
CA ALA A 142 16.14 -5.07 9.62
C ALA A 142 16.36 -5.94 8.38
N ILE A 143 17.24 -5.50 7.46
CA ILE A 143 17.60 -6.26 6.26
C ILE A 143 18.26 -7.59 6.66
N ALA A 144 19.23 -7.57 7.57
CA ALA A 144 19.91 -8.78 8.04
C ALA A 144 18.94 -9.76 8.72
N TRP A 145 17.99 -9.24 9.51
CA TRP A 145 16.95 -10.03 10.15
C TRP A 145 16.05 -10.73 9.11
N CYS A 146 15.57 -9.98 8.11
CA CYS A 146 14.75 -10.53 7.03
C CYS A 146 15.50 -11.57 6.19
N GLN A 147 16.78 -11.31 5.85
CA GLN A 147 17.61 -12.26 5.13
C GLN A 147 17.82 -13.55 5.90
N HIS A 148 17.99 -13.47 7.22
CA HIS A 148 18.11 -14.65 8.09
C HIS A 148 16.82 -15.46 8.15
N LYS A 149 15.66 -14.76 8.30
CA LYS A 149 14.36 -15.42 8.49
C LYS A 149 13.76 -15.96 7.18
N PHE A 150 13.88 -15.21 6.08
CA PHE A 150 13.17 -15.47 4.83
C PHE A 150 14.09 -15.85 3.65
N GLY A 151 15.43 -15.82 3.84
CA GLY A 151 16.40 -15.97 2.75
C GLY A 151 16.69 -14.64 2.05
N PHE A 152 17.83 -14.58 1.35
CA PHE A 152 18.23 -13.37 0.60
C PHE A 152 17.25 -13.05 -0.53
N ASP A 153 16.69 -14.08 -1.16
CA ASP A 153 15.72 -14.01 -2.25
C ASP A 153 14.27 -13.83 -1.76
N GLY A 154 14.02 -13.98 -0.45
CA GLY A 154 12.69 -13.89 0.11
C GLY A 154 11.81 -15.13 -0.08
N ALA A 155 12.38 -16.27 -0.47
CA ALA A 155 11.60 -17.50 -0.68
C ALA A 155 10.78 -17.91 0.56
N GLY A 156 11.24 -17.57 1.77
CA GLY A 156 10.50 -17.79 3.00
C GLY A 156 9.18 -17.02 3.09
N LEU A 157 9.07 -15.87 2.43
CA LEU A 157 7.80 -15.11 2.34
C LEU A 157 6.80 -15.77 1.38
N LEU A 158 7.30 -16.49 0.37
CA LEU A 158 6.44 -17.22 -0.60
C LEU A 158 5.91 -18.54 -0.04
N SER A 159 6.61 -19.12 0.93
CA SER A 159 6.22 -20.44 1.48
C SER A 159 5.01 -20.41 2.40
N GLY A 160 4.40 -19.26 2.57
CA GLY A 160 3.07 -19.07 3.17
C GLY A 160 3.05 -19.14 4.70
N GLY A 161 2.20 -18.31 5.30
CA GLY A 161 1.64 -18.65 6.58
C GLY A 161 2.27 -18.02 7.81
N THR A 162 2.56 -16.72 7.76
CA THR A 162 2.69 -15.94 9.01
C THR A 162 1.34 -15.40 9.50
N TYR A 163 0.32 -15.33 8.62
CA TYR A 163 -0.97 -14.75 8.95
C TYR A 163 -2.11 -15.75 8.84
N GLU A 164 -3.00 -15.77 9.82
CA GLU A 164 -4.30 -16.41 9.71
C GLU A 164 -5.19 -15.55 8.80
N LEU A 165 -5.57 -16.08 7.64
CA LEU A 165 -6.48 -15.40 6.73
C LEU A 165 -7.92 -15.60 7.14
N SER A 166 -8.77 -14.59 6.94
CA SER A 166 -10.21 -14.71 7.10
C SER A 166 -10.81 -15.68 6.06
N ASP A 167 -11.99 -16.23 6.34
CA ASP A 167 -12.70 -17.09 5.36
C ASP A 167 -12.92 -16.35 4.02
N ALA A 168 -13.19 -15.05 4.05
CA ALA A 168 -13.37 -14.23 2.86
C ALA A 168 -12.07 -14.09 2.04
N ASP A 169 -10.93 -14.02 2.71
CA ASP A 169 -9.63 -13.96 2.05
C ASP A 169 -9.24 -15.32 1.47
N LEU A 170 -9.51 -16.40 2.22
CA LEU A 170 -9.27 -17.77 1.74
C LEU A 170 -10.09 -18.09 0.49
N ALA A 171 -11.35 -17.65 0.44
CA ALA A 171 -12.22 -17.86 -0.71
C ALA A 171 -11.70 -17.23 -2.02
N LEU A 172 -10.83 -16.21 -1.94
CA LEU A 172 -10.20 -15.64 -3.16
C LEU A 172 -9.28 -16.66 -3.86
N PHE A 173 -8.67 -17.56 -3.12
CA PHE A 173 -7.74 -18.55 -3.65
C PHE A 173 -8.43 -19.77 -4.29
N ASP A 174 -9.77 -19.87 -4.19
CA ASP A 174 -10.57 -20.82 -4.95
C ASP A 174 -10.63 -20.43 -6.45
N ASP A 175 -10.36 -19.16 -6.76
CA ASP A 175 -10.17 -18.66 -8.14
C ASP A 175 -8.68 -18.73 -8.50
N GLU A 176 -8.35 -19.59 -9.49
CA GLU A 176 -6.98 -19.81 -9.96
C GLU A 176 -6.32 -18.51 -10.49
N ALA A 177 -7.10 -17.62 -11.12
CA ALA A 177 -6.59 -16.37 -11.65
C ALA A 177 -6.20 -15.41 -10.51
N MET A 178 -7.00 -15.36 -9.45
CA MET A 178 -6.70 -14.60 -8.24
C MET A 178 -5.44 -15.14 -7.56
N ALA A 179 -5.37 -16.45 -7.30
CA ALA A 179 -4.21 -17.09 -6.68
C ALA A 179 -2.92 -16.86 -7.49
N THR A 180 -3.00 -17.02 -8.82
CA THR A 180 -1.87 -16.76 -9.72
C THR A 180 -1.46 -15.28 -9.70
N GLY A 181 -2.42 -14.37 -9.68
CA GLY A 181 -2.19 -12.93 -9.60
C GLY A 181 -1.46 -12.54 -8.33
N PHE A 182 -1.90 -13.01 -7.16
CA PHE A 182 -1.23 -12.76 -5.88
C PHE A 182 0.20 -13.31 -5.87
N MET A 183 0.40 -14.52 -6.40
CA MET A 183 1.74 -15.09 -6.50
C MET A 183 2.63 -14.26 -7.43
N ALA A 184 2.14 -13.84 -8.59
CA ALA A 184 2.89 -13.07 -9.56
C ALA A 184 3.34 -11.70 -9.00
N THR A 185 2.45 -10.97 -8.30
CA THR A 185 2.81 -9.69 -7.71
C THR A 185 3.84 -9.84 -6.59
N THR A 186 3.74 -10.90 -5.77
CA THR A 186 4.70 -11.18 -4.70
C THR A 186 6.06 -11.60 -5.26
N MET A 187 6.10 -12.45 -6.28
CA MET A 187 7.33 -12.83 -6.95
C MET A 187 8.03 -11.63 -7.60
N GLU A 188 7.27 -10.74 -8.25
CA GLU A 188 7.83 -9.50 -8.80
C GLU A 188 8.35 -8.59 -7.69
N ALA A 189 7.65 -8.47 -6.56
CA ALA A 189 8.10 -7.70 -5.40
C ALA A 189 9.49 -8.12 -4.93
N LEU A 190 9.72 -9.43 -4.87
CA LEU A 190 10.94 -10.06 -4.38
C LEU A 190 12.02 -10.25 -5.47
N ARG A 191 11.83 -9.68 -6.66
CA ARG A 191 12.79 -9.82 -7.78
C ARG A 191 14.20 -9.39 -7.42
N GLN A 192 14.37 -8.47 -6.48
CA GLN A 192 15.66 -7.99 -5.97
C GLN A 192 15.95 -8.53 -4.55
N GLY A 193 15.23 -9.55 -4.10
CA GLY A 193 15.32 -10.10 -2.75
C GLY A 193 14.49 -9.32 -1.74
N VAL A 194 14.80 -9.49 -0.44
CA VAL A 194 13.98 -9.01 0.68
C VAL A 194 14.25 -7.56 1.08
N VAL A 195 15.19 -6.86 0.45
CA VAL A 195 15.65 -5.53 0.90
C VAL A 195 14.50 -4.52 0.94
N GLY A 196 13.72 -4.42 -0.14
CA GLY A 196 12.57 -3.51 -0.19
C GLY A 196 11.54 -3.80 0.90
N PHE A 197 11.22 -5.07 1.11
CA PHE A 197 10.32 -5.52 2.17
C PHE A 197 10.85 -5.14 3.56
N ALA A 198 12.12 -5.47 3.85
CA ALA A 198 12.73 -5.17 5.13
C ALA A 198 12.72 -3.67 5.47
N GLN A 199 13.06 -2.83 4.47
CA GLN A 199 13.01 -1.37 4.60
C GLN A 199 11.59 -0.87 4.91
N ASP A 200 10.58 -1.36 4.20
CA ASP A 200 9.21 -0.93 4.39
C ASP A 200 8.68 -1.30 5.78
N ILE A 201 8.89 -2.53 6.23
CA ILE A 201 8.44 -2.97 7.56
C ILE A 201 9.20 -2.22 8.66
N TRP A 202 10.49 -1.96 8.48
CA TRP A 202 11.25 -1.14 9.40
C TRP A 202 10.72 0.31 9.46
N LEU A 203 10.43 0.93 8.32
CA LEU A 203 9.83 2.27 8.24
C LEU A 203 8.42 2.31 8.85
N GLN A 204 7.62 1.27 8.63
CA GLN A 204 6.29 1.13 9.22
C GLN A 204 6.34 1.16 10.75
N GLY A 205 7.38 0.61 11.38
CA GLY A 205 7.61 0.67 12.83
C GLY A 205 8.04 2.04 13.34
N ARG A 206 8.11 3.08 12.50
CA ARG A 206 8.49 4.46 12.87
C ARG A 206 7.26 5.36 12.90
N PRO A 207 7.26 6.40 13.76
CA PRO A 207 6.25 7.45 13.67
C PRO A 207 6.22 8.09 12.29
N TRP A 208 5.04 8.48 11.84
CA TRP A 208 4.92 9.25 10.62
C TRP A 208 5.70 10.57 10.73
N THR A 209 6.47 10.88 9.71
CA THR A 209 7.30 12.10 9.65
C THR A 209 6.62 13.23 8.87
N PHE A 210 5.34 13.09 8.59
CA PHE A 210 4.46 14.06 7.93
C PHE A 210 3.24 14.31 8.81
N ASP A 211 2.59 15.45 8.62
CA ASP A 211 1.40 15.82 9.37
C ASP A 211 0.12 15.41 8.61
N PRO A 212 -0.62 14.38 9.03
CA PRO A 212 -1.86 13.98 8.39
C PRO A 212 -2.95 15.07 8.48
N ALA A 213 -2.85 16.01 9.43
CA ALA A 213 -3.79 17.12 9.54
C ALA A 213 -3.61 18.18 8.43
N SER A 214 -2.51 18.13 7.68
CA SER A 214 -2.27 19.01 6.52
C SER A 214 -3.01 18.59 5.25
N ILE A 215 -3.65 17.41 5.24
CA ILE A 215 -4.38 16.90 4.09
C ILE A 215 -5.63 17.74 3.85
N VAL A 216 -5.74 18.31 2.65
CA VAL A 216 -6.89 19.12 2.21
C VAL A 216 -7.81 18.38 1.25
N ALA A 217 -7.29 17.34 0.59
CA ALA A 217 -8.08 16.50 -0.31
C ALA A 217 -9.08 15.64 0.48
N PRO A 218 -10.26 15.34 -0.09
CA PRO A 218 -11.16 14.35 0.48
C PRO A 218 -10.43 13.02 0.73
N CYS A 219 -10.52 12.51 1.95
CA CYS A 219 -9.87 11.26 2.35
C CYS A 219 -10.92 10.19 2.67
N HIS A 220 -10.75 9.01 2.09
CA HIS A 220 -11.61 7.86 2.30
C HIS A 220 -10.79 6.69 2.84
N VAL A 221 -11.17 6.22 4.02
CA VAL A 221 -10.57 5.04 4.66
C VAL A 221 -11.56 3.89 4.51
N LEU A 222 -11.11 2.80 3.89
CA LEU A 222 -11.91 1.60 3.62
C LEU A 222 -11.25 0.40 4.28
N HIS A 223 -12.03 -0.41 5.03
CA HIS A 223 -11.48 -1.54 5.76
C HIS A 223 -12.46 -2.70 5.90
N GLY A 224 -11.97 -3.93 5.81
CA GLY A 224 -12.73 -5.13 6.10
C GLY A 224 -12.86 -5.36 7.61
N GLU A 225 -14.06 -5.68 8.10
CA GLU A 225 -14.25 -5.96 9.53
C GLU A 225 -13.68 -7.31 9.95
N ALA A 226 -13.48 -8.23 8.99
CA ALA A 226 -12.88 -9.55 9.20
C ALA A 226 -11.36 -9.55 8.88
N ASP A 227 -10.73 -8.39 8.79
CA ASP A 227 -9.30 -8.27 8.55
C ASP A 227 -8.51 -8.77 9.78
N THR A 228 -7.80 -9.87 9.60
CA THR A 228 -6.98 -10.55 10.62
C THR A 228 -5.50 -10.18 10.53
N ILE A 229 -5.09 -9.45 9.48
CA ILE A 229 -3.70 -9.01 9.25
C ILE A 229 -3.49 -7.61 9.79
N VAL A 230 -4.38 -6.68 9.41
CA VAL A 230 -4.39 -5.31 9.93
C VAL A 230 -5.77 -5.06 10.53
N PRO A 231 -5.94 -5.18 11.85
CA PRO A 231 -7.25 -5.02 12.48
C PRO A 231 -7.90 -3.66 12.20
N VAL A 232 -9.21 -3.65 12.07
CA VAL A 232 -10.02 -2.45 11.70
C VAL A 232 -9.79 -1.23 12.61
N ARG A 233 -9.20 -1.41 13.79
CA ARG A 233 -8.83 -0.30 14.69
C ARG A 233 -7.76 0.61 14.07
N HIS A 234 -6.90 0.09 13.16
CA HIS A 234 -5.96 0.90 12.40
C HIS A 234 -6.69 1.93 11.51
N ALA A 235 -7.71 1.49 10.80
CA ALA A 235 -8.53 2.38 9.97
C ALA A 235 -9.26 3.45 10.81
N ARG A 236 -9.79 3.06 11.97
CA ARG A 236 -10.45 3.99 12.89
C ARG A 236 -9.50 5.07 13.39
N HIS A 237 -8.27 4.69 13.74
CA HIS A 237 -7.25 5.65 14.16
C HIS A 237 -6.82 6.55 12.99
N THR A 238 -6.53 5.97 11.81
CA THR A 238 -6.17 6.75 10.62
C THR A 238 -7.24 7.78 10.26
N ALA A 239 -8.52 7.38 10.27
CA ALA A 239 -9.62 8.31 10.01
C ALA A 239 -9.75 9.39 11.09
N ALA A 240 -9.41 9.09 12.34
CA ALA A 240 -9.48 10.07 13.43
C ALA A 240 -8.39 11.14 13.36
N VAL A 241 -7.21 10.82 12.80
CA VAL A 241 -6.09 11.78 12.70
C VAL A 241 -6.08 12.61 11.42
N ILE A 242 -6.90 12.24 10.41
CA ILE A 242 -7.05 12.99 9.16
C ILE A 242 -8.35 13.81 9.22
N PRO A 243 -8.30 15.15 9.22
CA PRO A 243 -9.51 15.98 9.31
C PRO A 243 -10.48 15.70 8.16
N GLY A 244 -11.73 15.45 8.50
CA GLY A 244 -12.79 15.23 7.51
C GLY A 244 -12.71 13.88 6.77
N ALA A 245 -11.83 12.98 7.17
CA ALA A 245 -11.77 11.65 6.57
C ALA A 245 -13.08 10.88 6.80
N SER A 246 -13.57 10.23 5.76
CA SER A 246 -14.68 9.27 5.86
C SER A 246 -14.15 7.87 6.11
N LEU A 247 -14.76 7.13 7.02
CA LEU A 247 -14.47 5.73 7.29
C LEU A 247 -15.63 4.86 6.85
N VAL A 248 -15.31 3.85 6.02
CA VAL A 248 -16.25 2.80 5.65
C VAL A 248 -15.66 1.46 6.08
N THR A 249 -16.39 0.73 6.91
CA THR A 249 -16.03 -0.64 7.29
C THR A 249 -17.01 -1.61 6.64
N LEU A 250 -16.52 -2.71 6.10
CA LEU A 250 -17.32 -3.67 5.35
C LEU A 250 -17.35 -5.01 6.07
N PRO A 251 -18.54 -5.41 6.59
CA PRO A 251 -18.73 -6.74 7.14
C PRO A 251 -18.41 -7.82 6.11
N GLY A 252 -17.77 -8.89 6.54
CA GLY A 252 -17.47 -10.04 5.68
C GLY A 252 -16.30 -9.85 4.70
N HIS A 253 -15.60 -8.71 4.74
CA HIS A 253 -14.34 -8.52 4.01
C HIS A 253 -13.17 -8.66 4.97
N GLY A 254 -12.13 -9.37 4.53
CA GLY A 254 -10.82 -9.45 5.20
C GLY A 254 -9.80 -8.49 4.59
N HIS A 255 -8.52 -8.82 4.77
CA HIS A 255 -7.40 -8.00 4.30
C HIS A 255 -7.24 -8.01 2.79
N LEU A 256 -7.38 -9.19 2.17
CA LEU A 256 -7.20 -9.37 0.73
C LEU A 256 -8.50 -9.17 -0.03
N SER A 257 -9.61 -9.69 0.50
CA SER A 257 -10.91 -9.64 -0.17
C SER A 257 -11.46 -8.23 -0.33
N ILE A 258 -11.02 -7.27 0.46
CA ILE A 258 -11.35 -5.84 0.31
C ILE A 258 -10.90 -5.26 -1.05
N ILE A 259 -9.99 -5.92 -1.77
CA ILE A 259 -9.49 -5.49 -3.08
C ILE A 259 -10.62 -5.40 -4.12
N THR A 260 -11.69 -6.17 -3.96
CA THR A 260 -12.87 -6.14 -4.84
C THR A 260 -13.59 -4.80 -4.83
N GLU A 261 -13.41 -4.00 -3.79
CA GLU A 261 -14.04 -2.70 -3.61
C GLU A 261 -13.19 -1.53 -4.16
N VAL A 262 -11.95 -1.81 -4.56
CA VAL A 262 -11.02 -0.81 -5.12
C VAL A 262 -11.63 -0.02 -6.28
N PRO A 263 -12.29 -0.64 -7.29
CA PRO A 263 -12.84 0.11 -8.40
C PRO A 263 -13.90 1.14 -8.00
N SER A 264 -14.70 0.84 -6.99
CA SER A 264 -15.74 1.76 -6.48
C SER A 264 -15.13 2.92 -5.71
N LEU A 265 -14.14 2.64 -4.86
CA LEU A 265 -13.43 3.67 -4.13
C LEU A 265 -12.67 4.62 -5.08
N VAL A 266 -11.90 4.08 -6.02
CA VAL A 266 -11.10 4.91 -6.94
C VAL A 266 -11.98 5.82 -7.79
N GLN A 267 -13.18 5.35 -8.18
CA GLN A 267 -14.16 6.19 -8.88
C GLN A 267 -14.55 7.43 -8.03
N LEU A 268 -14.74 7.27 -6.73
CA LEU A 268 -15.03 8.40 -5.82
C LEU A 268 -13.85 9.36 -5.76
N LEU A 269 -12.61 8.84 -5.64
CA LEU A 269 -11.41 9.65 -5.49
C LEU A 269 -11.14 10.55 -6.70
N VAL A 270 -11.36 10.05 -7.92
CA VAL A 270 -11.09 10.81 -9.16
C VAL A 270 -12.20 11.80 -9.51
N THR A 271 -13.40 11.63 -8.95
CA THR A 271 -14.54 12.53 -9.16
C THR A 271 -14.67 13.60 -8.09
N ALA A 272 -13.90 13.53 -7.01
CA ALA A 272 -13.84 14.56 -6.00
C ALA A 272 -13.20 15.83 -6.61
N THR A 273 -14.00 16.91 -6.70
CA THR A 273 -13.61 18.22 -7.29
C THR A 273 -13.38 19.23 -6.17
#